data_d533771b3d453023790a9d24e2f8b717
#
_entry.id   d533771b3d453023790a9d24e2f8b717
#
_cell.length_a   1.000
_cell.length_b   1.000
_cell.length_c   1.000
_cell.angle_alpha   90.00
_cell.angle_beta   90.00
_cell.angle_gamma   90.00
#
_symmetry.space_group_name_H-M   'P 1'
#
loop_
_entity.id
_entity.type
_entity.pdbx_description
1 polymer ?
#
loop_
_entity_poly.entity_id
_entity_poly.type
_entity_poly.pdbx_seq_one_letter_code
_entity_poly.pdbx_strand_id
1 'polypeptide(L)'
;MSDHHRDTIALHGGQQPDPTTNARAVPIYQTTSFVFNDAEHAANLFALAEPGNIYTRIMNPTWDVLEQRVAQLEGGIAACAIASGQAAVAYSLMNVCRAGDNVIAEPQLYGGTYNLFAHTLPQFGIEVRFADQDDPSSVARLADENTRAVFVESLGNPSLDVIDLDAWSEAAHAQGLPLIVDNTVATPILCRPFEHGADIVVHSLTKFIGGHGTSIGGIIVDSGNFDWV
;
A
#
# COMPACT_ATOMS: atom_id res chain seq x y z
N MET A 1 -10.87 -11.02 9.79
CA MET A 1 -10.16 -11.75 8.70
C MET A 1 -11.06 -12.85 8.18
N SER A 2 -11.04 -13.13 6.89
CA SER A 2 -11.81 -14.22 6.28
C SER A 2 -11.24 -15.58 6.68
N ASP A 3 -12.09 -16.52 7.13
CA ASP A 3 -11.69 -17.90 7.45
C ASP A 3 -11.38 -18.76 6.20
N HIS A 4 -11.32 -18.13 5.02
CA HIS A 4 -11.10 -18.84 3.77
C HIS A 4 -9.61 -19.10 3.52
N HIS A 5 -9.34 -20.25 2.89
CA HIS A 5 -8.00 -20.57 2.40
C HIS A 5 -7.49 -19.50 1.40
N ARG A 6 -6.19 -19.24 1.38
CA ARG A 6 -5.56 -18.21 0.53
C ARG A 6 -5.94 -18.33 -0.94
N ASP A 7 -6.00 -19.54 -1.49
CA ASP A 7 -6.40 -19.76 -2.89
C ASP A 7 -7.84 -19.36 -3.15
N THR A 8 -8.74 -19.57 -2.18
CA THR A 8 -10.12 -19.11 -2.25
C THR A 8 -10.20 -17.58 -2.23
N ILE A 9 -9.40 -16.92 -1.38
CA ILE A 9 -9.33 -15.46 -1.32
C ILE A 9 -8.80 -14.92 -2.65
N ALA A 10 -7.76 -15.51 -3.22
CA ALA A 10 -7.18 -15.09 -4.49
C ALA A 10 -8.19 -15.09 -5.65
N LEU A 11 -9.15 -16.02 -5.62
CA LEU A 11 -10.19 -16.13 -6.64
C LEU A 11 -11.46 -15.32 -6.32
N HIS A 12 -11.85 -15.24 -5.06
CA HIS A 12 -13.18 -14.79 -4.65
C HIS A 12 -13.20 -13.67 -3.60
N GLY A 13 -12.04 -13.34 -3.00
CA GLY A 13 -11.96 -12.31 -1.97
C GLY A 13 -12.51 -10.97 -2.46
N GLY A 14 -13.29 -10.30 -1.61
CA GLY A 14 -13.88 -8.99 -1.92
C GLY A 14 -15.00 -9.01 -2.97
N GLN A 15 -15.31 -10.16 -3.58
CA GLN A 15 -16.29 -10.24 -4.64
C GLN A 15 -17.60 -10.90 -4.18
N GLN A 16 -18.71 -10.30 -4.58
CA GLN A 16 -20.03 -10.91 -4.55
C GLN A 16 -20.64 -10.90 -5.97
N PRO A 17 -21.56 -11.83 -6.30
CA PRO A 17 -22.32 -11.75 -7.54
C PRO A 17 -23.01 -10.40 -7.64
N ASP A 18 -23.02 -9.80 -8.85
CA ASP A 18 -23.70 -8.52 -9.07
C ASP A 18 -25.19 -8.65 -8.69
N PRO A 19 -25.70 -7.79 -7.79
CA PRO A 19 -27.05 -7.95 -7.25
C PRO A 19 -28.16 -7.71 -8.28
N THR A 20 -27.85 -7.06 -9.41
CA THR A 20 -28.83 -6.75 -10.46
C THR A 20 -28.90 -7.86 -11.51
N THR A 21 -27.75 -8.39 -11.92
CA THR A 21 -27.64 -9.32 -13.05
C THR A 21 -27.22 -10.73 -12.65
N ASN A 22 -26.79 -10.94 -11.41
CA ASN A 22 -26.11 -12.15 -10.93
C ASN A 22 -24.82 -12.48 -11.73
N ALA A 23 -24.19 -11.49 -12.34
CA ALA A 23 -22.96 -11.69 -13.10
C ALA A 23 -21.88 -12.30 -12.21
N ARG A 24 -21.21 -13.35 -12.72
CA ARG A 24 -20.14 -14.05 -12.00
C ARG A 24 -18.84 -13.24 -11.98
N ALA A 25 -18.51 -12.60 -13.11
CA ALA A 25 -17.35 -11.70 -13.18
C ALA A 25 -17.68 -10.34 -12.57
N VAL A 26 -16.66 -9.66 -12.06
CA VAL A 26 -16.83 -8.27 -11.57
C VAL A 26 -17.22 -7.38 -12.74
N PRO A 27 -18.38 -6.69 -12.69
CA PRO A 27 -18.75 -5.74 -13.73
C PRO A 27 -17.75 -4.58 -13.84
N ILE A 28 -17.55 -4.07 -15.05
CA ILE A 28 -16.73 -2.89 -15.29
C ILE A 28 -17.64 -1.66 -15.27
N TYR A 29 -17.61 -0.91 -14.17
CA TYR A 29 -18.35 0.35 -14.03
C TYR A 29 -17.55 1.51 -14.62
N GLN A 30 -17.59 1.65 -15.94
CA GLN A 30 -16.91 2.72 -16.66
C GLN A 30 -17.73 4.01 -16.60
N THR A 31 -17.72 4.66 -15.46
CA THR A 31 -18.43 5.91 -15.20
C THR A 31 -17.56 6.86 -14.37
N THR A 32 -17.83 8.16 -14.49
CA THR A 32 -17.15 9.18 -13.66
C THR A 32 -17.86 9.40 -12.34
N SER A 33 -19.19 9.34 -12.31
CA SER A 33 -20.01 9.68 -11.15
C SER A 33 -21.23 8.79 -11.05
N PHE A 34 -21.83 8.81 -9.88
CA PHE A 34 -23.01 8.02 -9.54
C PHE A 34 -24.18 8.95 -9.17
N VAL A 35 -25.40 8.52 -9.44
CA VAL A 35 -26.63 9.29 -9.14
C VAL A 35 -27.04 9.04 -7.70
N PHE A 36 -27.53 10.06 -7.04
CA PHE A 36 -28.11 9.95 -5.70
C PHE A 36 -29.61 9.70 -5.76
N ASN A 37 -30.16 9.06 -4.73
CA ASN A 37 -31.59 8.82 -4.63
C ASN A 37 -32.35 10.14 -4.44
N ASP A 38 -31.81 11.01 -3.56
CA ASP A 38 -32.32 12.33 -3.20
C ASP A 38 -31.21 13.19 -2.58
N ALA A 39 -31.56 14.38 -2.11
CA ALA A 39 -30.62 15.33 -1.51
C ALA A 39 -30.09 14.88 -0.13
N GLU A 40 -30.91 14.13 0.62
CA GLU A 40 -30.51 13.59 1.94
C GLU A 40 -29.48 12.48 1.77
N HIS A 41 -29.73 11.54 0.85
CA HIS A 41 -28.75 10.51 0.49
C HIS A 41 -27.42 11.12 0.03
N ALA A 42 -27.45 12.16 -0.82
CA ALA A 42 -26.25 12.87 -1.21
C ALA A 42 -25.50 13.46 0.00
N ALA A 43 -26.21 14.15 0.89
CA ALA A 43 -25.61 14.74 2.09
C ALA A 43 -24.96 13.70 3.00
N ASN A 44 -25.61 12.57 3.20
CA ASN A 44 -25.10 11.46 4.02
C ASN A 44 -23.82 10.85 3.44
N LEU A 45 -23.77 10.63 2.11
CA LEU A 45 -22.57 10.12 1.44
C LEU A 45 -21.38 11.08 1.56
N PHE A 46 -21.61 12.38 1.33
CA PHE A 46 -20.54 13.39 1.47
C PHE A 46 -20.10 13.60 2.91
N ALA A 47 -20.99 13.39 3.89
CA ALA A 47 -20.68 13.43 5.32
C ALA A 47 -20.04 12.11 5.81
N LEU A 48 -19.89 11.09 4.96
CA LEU A 48 -19.45 9.72 5.33
C LEU A 48 -20.33 9.08 6.42
N ALA A 49 -21.58 9.48 6.49
CA ALA A 49 -22.56 8.93 7.43
C ALA A 49 -23.13 7.57 6.95
N GLU A 50 -23.07 7.32 5.67
CA GLU A 50 -23.38 6.02 5.07
C GLU A 50 -22.39 5.67 3.94
N PRO A 51 -22.12 4.38 3.69
CA PRO A 51 -21.26 3.95 2.58
C PRO A 51 -22.00 4.07 1.24
N GLY A 52 -21.27 4.37 0.16
CA GLY A 52 -21.84 4.38 -1.19
C GLY A 52 -20.91 5.03 -2.20
N ASN A 53 -21.35 5.02 -3.46
CA ASN A 53 -20.56 5.51 -4.57
C ASN A 53 -20.91 6.97 -4.89
N ILE A 54 -19.90 7.82 -5.01
CA ILE A 54 -20.04 9.24 -5.32
C ILE A 54 -19.38 9.53 -6.67
N TYR A 55 -18.08 9.31 -6.73
CA TYR A 55 -17.25 9.70 -7.86
C TYR A 55 -16.07 8.73 -8.03
N THR A 56 -15.84 8.30 -9.26
CA THR A 56 -14.86 7.24 -9.57
C THR A 56 -13.44 7.50 -9.05
N ARG A 57 -12.97 8.75 -9.00
CA ARG A 57 -11.67 9.04 -8.41
C ARG A 57 -11.53 8.63 -6.94
N ILE A 58 -12.66 8.56 -6.21
CA ILE A 58 -12.69 8.25 -4.77
C ILE A 58 -13.06 6.77 -4.54
N MET A 59 -14.09 6.28 -5.23
CA MET A 59 -14.57 4.90 -5.12
C MET A 59 -15.23 4.45 -6.42
N ASN A 60 -15.10 3.17 -6.73
CA ASN A 60 -15.79 2.53 -7.85
C ASN A 60 -15.90 1.03 -7.57
N PRO A 61 -17.09 0.40 -7.76
CA PRO A 61 -17.28 -1.01 -7.43
C PRO A 61 -16.33 -1.98 -8.15
N THR A 62 -15.76 -1.57 -9.29
CA THR A 62 -14.84 -2.43 -10.05
C THR A 62 -13.52 -2.62 -9.31
N TRP A 63 -12.88 -1.53 -8.87
CA TRP A 63 -11.60 -1.67 -8.16
C TRP A 63 -11.75 -1.87 -6.66
N ASP A 64 -12.90 -1.59 -6.07
CA ASP A 64 -13.20 -1.94 -4.68
C ASP A 64 -12.98 -3.44 -4.44
N VAL A 65 -13.36 -4.29 -5.39
CA VAL A 65 -13.08 -5.73 -5.32
C VAL A 65 -11.57 -6.02 -5.31
N LEU A 66 -10.79 -5.29 -6.09
CA LEU A 66 -9.32 -5.42 -6.10
C LEU A 66 -8.73 -5.01 -4.75
N GLU A 67 -9.15 -3.87 -4.21
CA GLU A 67 -8.71 -3.33 -2.93
C GLU A 67 -9.00 -4.31 -1.79
N GLN A 68 -10.24 -4.77 -1.69
CA GLN A 68 -10.65 -5.76 -0.69
C GLN A 68 -9.91 -7.09 -0.83
N ARG A 69 -9.66 -7.56 -2.06
CA ARG A 69 -8.97 -8.83 -2.30
C ARG A 69 -7.51 -8.77 -1.89
N VAL A 70 -6.81 -7.71 -2.28
CA VAL A 70 -5.39 -7.56 -1.90
C VAL A 70 -5.25 -7.32 -0.41
N ALA A 71 -6.12 -6.51 0.20
CA ALA A 71 -6.14 -6.34 1.66
C ALA A 71 -6.31 -7.69 2.38
N GLN A 72 -7.26 -8.53 1.93
CA GLN A 72 -7.47 -9.87 2.52
C GLN A 72 -6.26 -10.79 2.31
N LEU A 73 -5.61 -10.73 1.15
CA LEU A 73 -4.43 -11.56 0.86
C LEU A 73 -3.23 -11.17 1.74
N GLU A 74 -2.98 -9.88 1.92
CA GLU A 74 -1.94 -9.37 2.82
C GLU A 74 -2.30 -9.54 4.29
N GLY A 75 -3.59 -9.58 4.62
CA GLY A 75 -4.08 -9.57 6.00
C GLY A 75 -4.24 -8.16 6.59
N GLY A 76 -4.32 -7.15 5.73
CA GLY A 76 -4.57 -5.77 6.10
C GLY A 76 -6.04 -5.45 6.33
N ILE A 77 -6.31 -4.28 6.88
CA ILE A 77 -7.66 -3.79 7.16
C ILE A 77 -8.31 -3.14 5.94
N ALA A 78 -7.53 -2.44 5.12
CA ALA A 78 -7.98 -1.72 3.93
C ALA A 78 -6.86 -1.58 2.91
N ALA A 79 -7.24 -1.29 1.66
CA ALA A 79 -6.29 -0.97 0.60
C ALA A 79 -6.81 0.16 -0.28
N CYS A 80 -5.89 0.85 -0.98
CA CYS A 80 -6.17 1.90 -1.94
C CYS A 80 -5.45 1.61 -3.25
N ALA A 81 -6.19 1.33 -4.32
CA ALA A 81 -5.66 1.11 -5.65
C ALA A 81 -5.34 2.45 -6.34
N ILE A 82 -4.18 2.51 -6.96
CA ILE A 82 -3.65 3.71 -7.63
C ILE A 82 -2.97 3.36 -8.94
N ALA A 83 -2.58 4.39 -9.69
CA ALA A 83 -2.19 4.28 -11.10
C ALA A 83 -0.92 3.46 -11.36
N SER A 84 0.00 3.33 -10.39
CA SER A 84 1.26 2.58 -10.55
C SER A 84 1.90 2.26 -9.21
N GLY A 85 2.83 1.29 -9.18
CA GLY A 85 3.63 1.00 -8.01
C GLY A 85 4.46 2.20 -7.55
N GLN A 86 5.01 2.99 -8.48
CA GLN A 86 5.75 4.19 -8.13
C GLN A 86 4.87 5.26 -7.49
N ALA A 87 3.59 5.37 -7.92
CA ALA A 87 2.62 6.22 -7.25
C ALA A 87 2.27 5.68 -5.85
N ALA A 88 2.23 4.34 -5.67
CA ALA A 88 2.02 3.73 -4.35
C ALA A 88 3.14 4.11 -3.37
N VAL A 89 4.40 3.97 -3.78
CA VAL A 89 5.55 4.38 -2.98
C VAL A 89 5.50 5.88 -2.67
N ALA A 90 5.30 6.72 -3.68
CA ALA A 90 5.28 8.17 -3.50
C ALA A 90 4.14 8.62 -2.55
N TYR A 91 2.93 8.09 -2.73
CA TYR A 91 1.78 8.51 -1.94
C TYR A 91 1.79 7.97 -0.51
N SER A 92 2.33 6.76 -0.28
CA SER A 92 2.50 6.26 1.09
C SER A 92 3.39 7.19 1.92
N LEU A 93 4.49 7.70 1.32
CA LEU A 93 5.39 8.63 1.99
C LEU A 93 4.81 10.05 2.09
N MET A 94 4.23 10.58 1.00
CA MET A 94 3.64 11.92 1.00
C MET A 94 2.42 12.05 1.93
N ASN A 95 1.80 10.93 2.30
CA ASN A 95 0.71 10.91 3.26
C ASN A 95 1.20 11.16 4.70
N VAL A 96 2.39 10.67 5.03
CA VAL A 96 2.96 10.76 6.39
C VAL A 96 4.00 11.88 6.52
N CYS A 97 4.59 12.34 5.42
CA CYS A 97 5.65 13.36 5.39
C CYS A 97 5.15 14.71 4.89
N ARG A 98 5.77 15.77 5.41
CA ARG A 98 5.65 17.16 4.94
C ARG A 98 7.03 17.70 4.57
N ALA A 99 7.08 18.87 3.94
CA ALA A 99 8.35 19.56 3.73
C ALA A 99 9.07 19.84 5.05
N GLY A 100 10.31 19.42 5.16
CA GLY A 100 11.14 19.45 6.36
C GLY A 100 11.23 18.09 7.09
N ASP A 101 10.38 17.14 6.75
CA ASP A 101 10.46 15.78 7.30
C ASP A 101 11.47 14.91 6.55
N ASN A 102 11.81 13.78 7.17
CA ASN A 102 12.69 12.79 6.56
C ASN A 102 12.15 11.36 6.72
N VAL A 103 12.68 10.47 5.87
CA VAL A 103 12.40 9.04 5.85
C VAL A 103 13.73 8.30 5.89
N ILE A 104 13.79 7.18 6.58
CA ILE A 104 14.92 6.26 6.54
C ILE A 104 14.61 5.14 5.57
N ALA A 105 15.53 4.83 4.65
CA ALA A 105 15.33 3.77 3.66
C ALA A 105 16.53 2.83 3.61
N GLU A 106 16.25 1.55 3.49
CA GLU A 106 17.27 0.56 3.12
C GLU A 106 17.77 0.87 1.70
N PRO A 107 19.08 0.81 1.38
CA PRO A 107 19.60 1.29 0.10
C PRO A 107 19.37 0.35 -1.10
N GLN A 108 19.07 -0.91 -0.88
CA GLN A 108 18.89 -1.92 -1.95
C GLN A 108 17.48 -1.87 -2.54
N LEU A 109 17.17 -0.80 -3.24
CA LEU A 109 15.86 -0.48 -3.78
C LEU A 109 15.80 -0.66 -5.30
N TYR A 110 14.61 -0.89 -5.80
CA TYR A 110 14.31 -0.72 -7.22
C TYR A 110 14.81 0.65 -7.72
N GLY A 111 15.47 0.69 -8.87
CA GLY A 111 16.09 1.90 -9.39
C GLY A 111 15.14 3.10 -9.52
N GLY A 112 13.84 2.86 -9.80
CA GLY A 112 12.82 3.91 -9.81
C GLY A 112 12.55 4.48 -8.40
N THR A 113 12.50 3.63 -7.40
CA THR A 113 12.34 4.02 -5.99
C THR A 113 13.57 4.77 -5.50
N TYR A 114 14.76 4.28 -5.81
CA TYR A 114 16.00 5.01 -5.51
C TYR A 114 16.01 6.41 -6.12
N ASN A 115 15.66 6.54 -7.40
CA ASN A 115 15.58 7.86 -8.06
C ASN A 115 14.52 8.78 -7.42
N LEU A 116 13.36 8.22 -7.05
CA LEU A 116 12.34 8.98 -6.31
C LEU A 116 12.92 9.53 -5.00
N PHE A 117 13.63 8.70 -4.24
CA PHE A 117 14.17 9.03 -2.93
C PHE A 117 15.36 9.98 -3.00
N ALA A 118 16.31 9.68 -3.87
CA ALA A 118 17.55 10.48 -3.96
C ALA A 118 17.38 11.81 -4.68
N HIS A 119 16.40 11.94 -5.59
CA HIS A 119 16.32 13.08 -6.50
C HIS A 119 14.97 13.77 -6.53
N THR A 120 13.86 13.05 -6.38
CA THR A 120 12.54 13.64 -6.54
C THR A 120 11.98 14.16 -5.21
N LEU A 121 11.94 13.35 -4.16
CA LEU A 121 11.42 13.78 -2.86
C LEU A 121 12.15 14.98 -2.26
N PRO A 122 13.48 15.14 -2.41
CA PRO A 122 14.18 16.34 -1.95
C PRO A 122 13.67 17.63 -2.60
N GLN A 123 13.14 17.59 -3.84
CA GLN A 123 12.54 18.76 -4.50
C GLN A 123 11.23 19.19 -3.84
N PHE A 124 10.59 18.30 -3.09
CA PHE A 124 9.40 18.56 -2.26
C PHE A 124 9.74 18.83 -0.79
N GLY A 125 11.03 18.92 -0.48
CA GLY A 125 11.53 19.18 0.88
C GLY A 125 11.49 17.97 1.81
N ILE A 126 11.35 16.75 1.28
CA ILE A 126 11.41 15.50 2.05
C ILE A 126 12.79 14.89 1.85
N GLU A 127 13.57 14.80 2.92
CA GLU A 127 14.87 14.13 2.92
C GLU A 127 14.71 12.62 2.98
N VAL A 128 15.56 11.86 2.27
CA VAL A 128 15.68 10.42 2.49
C VAL A 128 17.09 10.10 2.95
N ARG A 129 17.18 9.48 4.11
CA ARG A 129 18.43 9.02 4.73
C ARG A 129 18.57 7.53 4.49
N PHE A 130 19.60 7.17 3.74
CA PHE A 130 19.84 5.75 3.50
C PHE A 130 20.53 5.12 4.72
N ALA A 131 19.97 4.02 5.18
CA ALA A 131 20.53 3.18 6.22
C ALA A 131 21.83 2.50 5.76
N ASP A 132 22.56 1.91 6.68
CA ASP A 132 23.63 1.01 6.29
C ASP A 132 23.00 -0.29 5.75
N GLN A 133 23.59 -0.83 4.69
CA GLN A 133 23.05 -2.02 4.04
C GLN A 133 22.96 -3.19 5.04
N ASP A 134 21.80 -3.87 5.06
CA ASP A 134 21.50 -5.00 5.94
C ASP A 134 21.68 -4.74 7.44
N ASP A 135 21.69 -3.44 7.86
CA ASP A 135 21.86 -3.07 9.27
C ASP A 135 20.65 -2.26 9.81
N PRO A 136 19.59 -2.92 10.31
CA PRO A 136 18.46 -2.25 10.95
C PRO A 136 18.85 -1.38 12.14
N SER A 137 19.95 -1.67 12.84
CA SER A 137 20.39 -0.88 13.99
C SER A 137 20.77 0.56 13.62
N SER A 138 21.08 0.82 12.34
CA SER A 138 21.35 2.15 11.80
C SER A 138 20.16 3.10 11.89
N VAL A 139 18.92 2.57 11.96
CA VAL A 139 17.70 3.37 12.13
C VAL A 139 17.79 4.28 13.36
N ALA A 140 18.20 3.75 14.50
CA ALA A 140 18.31 4.53 15.73
C ALA A 140 19.31 5.69 15.66
N ARG A 141 20.32 5.59 14.80
CA ARG A 141 21.35 6.63 14.58
C ARG A 141 20.87 7.69 13.58
N LEU A 142 20.00 7.31 12.65
CA LEU A 142 19.51 8.16 11.55
C LEU A 142 18.20 8.88 11.90
N ALA A 143 17.43 8.34 12.86
CA ALA A 143 16.16 8.92 13.28
C ALA A 143 16.36 10.21 14.09
N ASP A 144 15.48 11.17 13.84
CA ASP A 144 15.33 12.41 14.61
C ASP A 144 13.84 12.80 14.74
N GLU A 145 13.56 13.96 15.32
CA GLU A 145 12.19 14.45 15.54
C GLU A 145 11.38 14.70 14.25
N ASN A 146 12.04 14.77 13.10
CA ASN A 146 11.43 14.96 11.79
C ASN A 146 11.31 13.65 10.99
N THR A 147 11.78 12.53 11.53
CA THR A 147 11.63 11.22 10.86
C THR A 147 10.19 10.74 10.96
N ARG A 148 9.63 10.25 9.83
CA ARG A 148 8.22 9.86 9.74
C ARG A 148 7.99 8.40 9.39
N ALA A 149 8.94 7.74 8.77
CA ALA A 149 8.81 6.33 8.40
C ALA A 149 10.16 5.67 8.15
N VAL A 150 10.16 4.34 8.19
CA VAL A 150 11.22 3.50 7.63
C VAL A 150 10.65 2.80 6.40
N PHE A 151 11.42 2.75 5.31
CA PHE A 151 11.02 2.12 4.05
C PHE A 151 12.01 1.04 3.62
N VAL A 152 11.49 -0.13 3.25
CA VAL A 152 12.29 -1.27 2.78
C VAL A 152 11.60 -1.99 1.63
N GLU A 153 12.34 -2.78 0.85
CA GLU A 153 11.79 -3.78 -0.08
C GLU A 153 11.96 -5.18 0.52
N SER A 154 10.92 -6.01 0.51
CA SER A 154 10.98 -7.38 1.03
C SER A 154 12.00 -8.24 0.29
N LEU A 155 12.19 -7.95 -0.99
CA LEU A 155 13.20 -8.55 -1.87
C LEU A 155 13.74 -7.47 -2.79
N GLY A 156 15.02 -7.13 -2.62
CA GLY A 156 15.69 -6.08 -3.37
C GLY A 156 15.79 -6.34 -4.87
N ASN A 157 15.65 -5.29 -5.68
CA ASN A 157 15.79 -5.38 -7.14
C ASN A 157 16.84 -4.35 -7.64
N PRO A 158 17.97 -4.77 -8.22
CA PRO A 158 18.24 -6.11 -8.80
C PRO A 158 19.04 -7.06 -7.92
N SER A 159 19.36 -6.69 -6.70
CA SER A 159 20.28 -7.47 -5.84
C SER A 159 19.75 -8.83 -5.43
N LEU A 160 18.41 -8.98 -5.33
CA LEU A 160 17.71 -10.19 -4.87
C LEU A 160 17.99 -10.53 -3.40
N ASP A 161 18.44 -9.55 -2.62
CA ASP A 161 18.63 -9.73 -1.19
C ASP A 161 17.28 -9.77 -0.49
N VAL A 162 17.14 -10.73 0.43
CA VAL A 162 15.95 -10.89 1.28
C VAL A 162 16.30 -10.29 2.64
N ILE A 163 15.55 -9.29 3.06
CA ILE A 163 15.81 -8.63 4.33
C ILE A 163 15.09 -9.32 5.49
N ASP A 164 15.62 -9.14 6.69
CA ASP A 164 14.97 -9.55 7.94
C ASP A 164 13.91 -8.52 8.35
N LEU A 165 12.65 -8.75 7.91
CA LEU A 165 11.53 -7.84 8.19
C LEU A 165 11.26 -7.69 9.68
N ASP A 166 11.43 -8.74 10.50
CA ASP A 166 11.23 -8.68 11.95
C ASP A 166 12.24 -7.69 12.57
N ALA A 167 13.51 -7.77 12.19
CA ALA A 167 14.54 -6.87 12.68
C ALA A 167 14.33 -5.41 12.24
N TRP A 168 13.89 -5.17 10.99
CA TRP A 168 13.57 -3.82 10.52
C TRP A 168 12.34 -3.24 11.20
N SER A 169 11.31 -4.07 11.46
CA SER A 169 10.13 -3.66 12.19
C SER A 169 10.47 -3.29 13.65
N GLU A 170 11.22 -4.14 14.35
CA GLU A 170 11.67 -3.85 15.71
C GLU A 170 12.47 -2.52 15.78
N ALA A 171 13.37 -2.30 14.83
CA ALA A 171 14.16 -1.08 14.77
C ALA A 171 13.31 0.18 14.50
N ALA A 172 12.34 0.10 13.60
CA ALA A 172 11.41 1.19 13.30
C ALA A 172 10.52 1.50 14.52
N HIS A 173 9.87 0.49 15.07
CA HIS A 173 8.95 0.63 16.19
C HIS A 173 9.66 1.09 17.48
N ALA A 174 10.92 0.73 17.69
CA ALA A 174 11.71 1.25 18.81
C ALA A 174 11.91 2.78 18.75
N GLN A 175 11.73 3.40 17.57
CA GLN A 175 11.74 4.84 17.37
C GLN A 175 10.33 5.44 17.23
N GLY A 176 9.27 4.65 17.38
CA GLY A 176 7.88 5.07 17.17
C GLY A 176 7.54 5.35 15.70
N LEU A 177 8.28 4.75 14.76
CA LEU A 177 8.13 4.95 13.32
C LEU A 177 7.40 3.77 12.67
N PRO A 178 6.50 4.01 11.70
CA PRO A 178 5.91 2.94 10.91
C PRO A 178 6.94 2.34 9.95
N LEU A 179 6.84 1.03 9.72
CA LEU A 179 7.56 0.33 8.67
C LEU A 179 6.69 0.20 7.41
N ILE A 180 7.16 0.76 6.30
CA ILE A 180 6.56 0.65 4.97
C ILE A 180 7.37 -0.35 4.16
N VAL A 181 6.71 -1.38 3.63
CA VAL A 181 7.35 -2.45 2.86
C VAL A 181 6.83 -2.49 1.43
N ASP A 182 7.72 -2.38 0.46
CA ASP A 182 7.40 -2.77 -0.92
C ASP A 182 7.52 -4.29 -1.07
N ASN A 183 6.38 -4.95 -1.22
CA ASN A 183 6.28 -6.40 -1.32
C ASN A 183 5.99 -6.87 -2.76
N THR A 184 6.35 -6.07 -3.75
CA THR A 184 6.04 -6.31 -5.17
C THR A 184 6.56 -7.65 -5.68
N VAL A 185 7.79 -8.03 -5.32
CA VAL A 185 8.43 -9.24 -5.86
C VAL A 185 7.92 -10.49 -5.16
N ALA A 186 7.86 -10.51 -3.85
CA ALA A 186 7.39 -11.66 -3.09
C ALA A 186 5.88 -11.89 -3.22
N THR A 187 5.09 -10.82 -3.29
CA THR A 187 3.62 -10.82 -3.24
C THR A 187 3.09 -11.46 -1.93
N PRO A 188 1.80 -11.30 -1.59
CA PRO A 188 1.24 -11.94 -0.40
C PRO A 188 1.22 -13.48 -0.46
N ILE A 189 1.66 -14.07 -1.58
CA ILE A 189 1.75 -15.52 -1.73
C ILE A 189 3.02 -16.07 -1.09
N LEU A 190 4.15 -15.38 -1.26
CA LEU A 190 5.45 -15.82 -0.71
C LEU A 190 5.78 -15.16 0.62
N CYS A 191 5.37 -13.90 0.83
CA CYS A 191 5.63 -13.16 2.06
C CYS A 191 4.41 -12.26 2.38
N ARG A 192 4.06 -12.20 3.66
CA ARG A 192 3.04 -11.27 4.18
C ARG A 192 3.71 -10.39 5.22
N PRO A 193 4.19 -9.20 4.85
CA PRO A 193 4.97 -8.35 5.74
C PRO A 193 4.26 -7.95 7.03
N PHE A 194 2.91 -7.95 7.06
CA PHE A 194 2.16 -7.70 8.30
C PHE A 194 2.35 -8.79 9.37
N GLU A 195 2.68 -10.02 8.97
CA GLU A 195 3.04 -11.10 9.91
C GLU A 195 4.41 -10.87 10.55
N HIS A 196 5.20 -9.93 9.99
CA HIS A 196 6.53 -9.52 10.41
C HIS A 196 6.57 -8.07 10.93
N GLY A 197 5.42 -7.49 11.28
CA GLY A 197 5.33 -6.18 11.91
C GLY A 197 5.36 -4.98 10.96
N ALA A 198 5.23 -5.15 9.65
CA ALA A 198 5.01 -4.02 8.75
C ALA A 198 3.68 -3.32 9.07
N ASP A 199 3.63 -2.00 8.83
CA ASP A 199 2.44 -1.19 9.08
C ASP A 199 1.73 -0.82 7.78
N ILE A 200 2.50 -0.56 6.72
CA ILE A 200 2.00 -0.31 5.38
C ILE A 200 2.73 -1.24 4.41
N VAL A 201 1.99 -1.83 3.48
CA VAL A 201 2.55 -2.58 2.36
C VAL A 201 2.17 -1.91 1.06
N VAL A 202 3.14 -1.77 0.15
CA VAL A 202 2.90 -1.26 -1.21
C VAL A 202 3.23 -2.33 -2.24
N HIS A 203 2.53 -2.28 -3.38
CA HIS A 203 2.81 -3.15 -4.52
C HIS A 203 2.73 -2.39 -5.84
N SER A 204 3.61 -2.75 -6.74
CA SER A 204 3.35 -2.61 -8.17
C SER A 204 2.48 -3.78 -8.65
N LEU A 205 1.19 -3.54 -8.81
CA LEU A 205 0.26 -4.53 -9.40
C LEU A 205 0.64 -4.92 -10.83
N THR A 206 1.47 -4.10 -11.47
CA THR A 206 2.03 -4.29 -12.81
C THR A 206 2.81 -5.59 -12.95
N LYS A 207 3.37 -6.10 -11.84
CA LYS A 207 4.33 -7.21 -11.82
C LYS A 207 3.62 -8.54 -11.57
N PHE A 208 4.04 -9.28 -10.55
CA PHE A 208 3.56 -10.64 -10.31
C PHE A 208 2.08 -10.74 -9.94
N ILE A 209 1.50 -9.74 -9.26
CA ILE A 209 0.06 -9.73 -8.96
C ILE A 209 -0.75 -9.65 -10.26
N GLY A 210 -0.41 -8.76 -11.19
CA GLY A 210 -1.03 -8.69 -12.51
C GLY A 210 -0.69 -9.88 -13.40
N GLY A 211 0.54 -10.36 -13.33
CA GLY A 211 1.02 -11.63 -13.85
C GLY A 211 1.13 -11.77 -15.37
N HIS A 212 0.66 -10.80 -16.16
CA HIS A 212 0.54 -10.94 -17.62
C HIS A 212 1.25 -9.84 -18.43
N GLY A 213 1.83 -8.83 -17.77
CA GLY A 213 2.50 -7.71 -18.43
C GLY A 213 1.59 -6.83 -19.30
N THR A 214 0.29 -6.83 -19.05
CA THR A 214 -0.73 -6.14 -19.86
C THR A 214 -1.28 -4.88 -19.23
N SER A 215 -1.08 -4.68 -17.93
CA SER A 215 -1.68 -3.58 -17.18
C SER A 215 -0.69 -2.97 -16.21
N ILE A 216 -0.81 -1.66 -15.99
CA ILE A 216 -0.05 -0.94 -14.97
C ILE A 216 -1.00 -0.61 -13.82
N GLY A 217 -0.53 -0.77 -12.59
CA GLY A 217 -1.27 -0.42 -11.39
C GLY A 217 -0.38 -0.42 -10.15
N GLY A 218 -0.87 0.18 -9.10
CA GLY A 218 -0.27 0.15 -7.77
C GLY A 218 -1.34 -0.02 -6.71
N ILE A 219 -0.91 -0.38 -5.49
CA ILE A 219 -1.81 -0.46 -4.34
C ILE A 219 -1.02 -0.18 -3.06
N ILE A 220 -1.68 0.47 -2.13
CA ILE A 220 -1.23 0.66 -0.75
C ILE A 220 -2.18 -0.13 0.13
N VAL A 221 -1.64 -0.90 1.07
CA VAL A 221 -2.42 -1.68 2.04
C VAL A 221 -2.01 -1.22 3.44
N ASP A 222 -3.01 -1.00 4.30
CA ASP A 222 -2.80 -0.64 5.71
C ASP A 222 -3.05 -1.88 6.58
N SER A 223 -2.16 -2.13 7.54
CA SER A 223 -2.32 -3.20 8.54
C SER A 223 -3.46 -2.93 9.51
N GLY A 224 -3.74 -1.64 9.81
CA GLY A 224 -4.64 -1.20 10.87
C GLY A 224 -4.05 -1.33 12.28
N ASN A 225 -2.77 -1.61 12.42
CA ASN A 225 -2.12 -1.87 13.72
C ASN A 225 -1.29 -0.68 14.23
N PHE A 226 -0.85 0.22 13.35
CA PHE A 226 -0.06 1.38 13.77
C PHE A 226 -0.95 2.47 14.38
N ASP A 227 -0.48 3.06 15.48
CA ASP A 227 -1.17 4.19 16.11
C ASP A 227 -0.77 5.49 15.40
N TRP A 228 -1.65 6.00 14.56
CA TRP A 228 -1.45 7.22 13.77
C TRP A 228 -1.77 8.52 14.52
N VAL A 229 -2.15 8.49 15.81
CA VAL A 229 -2.61 9.65 16.62
C VAL A 229 -1.52 10.22 17.50
#